data_0f0a5f79e0d3c004806c95c6ece26808
#
_entry.id   0f0a5f79e0d3c004806c95c6ece26808
#
_cell.length_a   1.000
_cell.length_b   1.000
_cell.length_c   1.000
_cell.angle_alpha   90.00
_cell.angle_beta   90.00
_cell.angle_gamma   90.00
#
_symmetry.space_group_name_H-M   'P 1'
#
loop_
_entity.id
_entity.type
_entity.pdbx_description
1 polymer ?
#
loop_
_entity_poly.entity_id
_entity_poly.type
_entity_poly.pdbx_seq_one_letter_code
_entity_poly.pdbx_strand_id
1 'polypeptide(L)'
;MNEIIEVGAVKLDQNLNQVDTFSMFIKAQLGKKLHSRVKELTNITNDDISSGTPFSQTMALFRKWCCDGGETTVLTWGDTDIRVLIENFRYFNGITFIPFLDNYINLQKYAQAFMNISKADQIGLSAAAEKLGIPFDDYSLHRALDDSLLTADLFRKIYNAKMLQSYTIVCDNAFYSKITFKPKIITDINSPLIDKTKMRCVCDVCGMPCERVSDWRILNKAFRAVFNCKNCGRKIRFTIRFKEYYDRIDIKSSTVPFIEKKEITAVPYVDGENKSEE
;
A
#
# COMPACT_ATOMS: atom_id res chain seq x y z
N MET A 1 -2.21 8.51 12.13
CA MET A 1 -0.94 7.77 12.35
C MET A 1 -1.26 6.47 13.05
N ASN A 2 -0.62 5.38 12.65
CA ASN A 2 -0.66 4.11 13.39
C ASN A 2 0.46 4.12 14.42
N GLU A 3 0.11 4.05 15.70
CA GLU A 3 1.07 3.98 16.79
C GLU A 3 1.59 2.54 16.93
N ILE A 4 2.91 2.37 17.05
CA ILE A 4 3.53 1.06 17.27
C ILE A 4 3.34 0.70 18.73
N ILE A 5 2.83 -0.49 19.00
CA ILE A 5 2.56 -1.01 20.36
C ILE A 5 3.48 -2.16 20.77
N GLU A 6 4.14 -2.79 19.82
CA GLU A 6 5.10 -3.88 20.05
C GLU A 6 6.20 -3.82 18.98
N VAL A 7 7.41 -4.16 19.37
CA VAL A 7 8.55 -4.42 18.48
C VAL A 7 9.07 -5.82 18.77
N GLY A 8 9.15 -6.64 17.71
CA GLY A 8 9.78 -7.95 17.73
C GLY A 8 10.77 -8.08 16.59
N ALA A 9 11.91 -8.65 16.85
CA ALA A 9 12.94 -8.87 15.85
C ALA A 9 13.82 -10.09 16.20
N VAL A 10 14.40 -10.68 15.15
CA VAL A 10 15.33 -11.80 15.23
C VAL A 10 16.66 -11.38 14.59
N LYS A 11 17.76 -11.59 15.25
CA LYS A 11 19.10 -11.37 14.71
C LYS A 11 19.64 -12.68 14.15
N LEU A 12 20.09 -12.66 12.91
CA LEU A 12 20.77 -13.76 12.26
C LEU A 12 22.23 -13.42 12.00
N ASP A 13 23.11 -14.42 12.12
CA ASP A 13 24.51 -14.30 11.70
C ASP A 13 24.66 -14.51 10.17
N GLN A 14 25.89 -14.46 9.66
CA GLN A 14 26.21 -14.66 8.24
C GLN A 14 25.86 -16.08 7.73
N ASN A 15 25.73 -17.05 8.64
CA ASN A 15 25.33 -18.42 8.33
C ASN A 15 23.82 -18.63 8.49
N LEU A 16 23.07 -17.54 8.73
CA LEU A 16 21.63 -17.52 9.00
C LEU A 16 21.23 -18.21 10.31
N ASN A 17 22.16 -18.44 11.24
CA ASN A 17 21.82 -18.91 12.57
C ASN A 17 21.20 -17.77 13.35
N GLN A 18 20.17 -18.08 14.14
CA GLN A 18 19.61 -17.14 15.08
C GLN A 18 20.60 -16.94 16.25
N VAL A 19 21.04 -15.71 16.45
CA VAL A 19 22.00 -15.38 17.51
C VAL A 19 21.36 -14.61 18.64
N ASP A 20 20.27 -13.86 18.38
CA ASP A 20 19.57 -13.11 19.41
C ASP A 20 18.14 -12.75 18.99
N THR A 21 17.31 -12.33 19.95
CA THR A 21 15.94 -11.82 19.74
C THR A 21 15.72 -10.55 20.53
N PHE A 22 14.84 -9.70 20.00
CA PHE A 22 14.36 -8.50 20.68
C PHE A 22 12.84 -8.52 20.72
N SER A 23 12.25 -8.28 21.90
CA SER A 23 10.80 -8.16 22.04
C SER A 23 10.46 -7.17 23.14
N MET A 24 9.70 -6.12 22.82
CA MET A 24 9.28 -5.11 23.80
C MET A 24 7.90 -4.55 23.45
N PHE A 25 7.06 -4.38 24.46
CA PHE A 25 5.86 -3.57 24.34
C PHE A 25 6.21 -2.08 24.39
N ILE A 26 5.55 -1.32 23.53
CA ILE A 26 5.67 0.13 23.49
C ILE A 26 4.46 0.75 24.18
N LYS A 27 4.73 1.68 25.09
CA LYS A 27 3.69 2.43 25.79
C LYS A 27 2.90 3.27 24.80
N ALA A 28 1.61 3.02 24.70
CA ALA A 28 0.71 3.82 23.88
C ALA A 28 0.60 5.24 24.48
N GLN A 29 0.89 6.26 23.67
CA GLN A 29 0.90 7.67 24.07
C GLN A 29 -0.25 8.46 23.41
N LEU A 30 -0.75 8.02 22.25
CA LEU A 30 -1.82 8.65 21.50
C LEU A 30 -3.18 8.02 21.82
N GLY A 31 -3.25 6.71 21.88
CA GLY A 31 -4.47 5.97 22.19
C GLY A 31 -4.41 5.33 23.57
N LYS A 32 -5.36 5.69 24.47
CA LYS A 32 -5.42 5.10 25.81
C LYS A 32 -5.91 3.65 25.83
N LYS A 33 -6.58 3.19 24.78
CA LYS A 33 -7.17 1.84 24.70
C LYS A 33 -7.04 1.29 23.29
N LEU A 34 -6.71 0.01 23.19
CA LEU A 34 -6.73 -0.75 21.95
C LEU A 34 -8.17 -1.01 21.49
N HIS A 35 -8.39 -0.96 20.18
CA HIS A 35 -9.63 -1.46 19.58
C HIS A 35 -9.78 -2.96 19.84
N SER A 36 -11.02 -3.44 20.04
CA SER A 36 -11.32 -4.86 20.29
C SER A 36 -10.69 -5.78 19.24
N ARG A 37 -10.81 -5.43 17.96
CA ARG A 37 -10.22 -6.19 16.87
C ARG A 37 -8.69 -6.33 16.96
N VAL A 38 -7.98 -5.32 17.46
CA VAL A 38 -6.52 -5.41 17.65
C VAL A 38 -6.22 -6.39 18.78
N LYS A 39 -6.95 -6.30 19.89
CA LYS A 39 -6.80 -7.23 21.01
C LYS A 39 -7.07 -8.68 20.64
N GLU A 40 -8.15 -8.92 19.89
CA GLU A 40 -8.51 -10.25 19.38
C GLU A 40 -7.45 -10.84 18.44
N LEU A 41 -6.84 -9.97 17.60
CA LEU A 41 -5.86 -10.40 16.62
C LEU A 41 -4.48 -10.65 17.25
N THR A 42 -4.05 -9.78 18.17
CA THR A 42 -2.66 -9.78 18.70
C THR A 42 -2.56 -10.39 20.10
N ASN A 43 -3.68 -10.60 20.78
CA ASN A 43 -3.76 -10.94 22.20
C ASN A 43 -3.06 -9.92 23.14
N ILE A 44 -2.79 -8.70 22.64
CA ILE A 44 -2.21 -7.61 23.45
C ILE A 44 -3.32 -6.92 24.23
N THR A 45 -3.08 -6.70 25.51
CA THR A 45 -4.04 -6.06 26.42
C THR A 45 -3.75 -4.55 26.58
N ASN A 46 -4.70 -3.82 27.20
CA ASN A 46 -4.43 -2.43 27.56
C ASN A 46 -3.37 -2.30 28.66
N ASP A 47 -3.23 -3.31 29.51
CA ASP A 47 -2.23 -3.32 30.59
C ASP A 47 -0.82 -3.49 30.01
N ASP A 48 -0.65 -4.33 28.98
CA ASP A 48 0.61 -4.49 28.26
C ASP A 48 1.09 -3.17 27.68
N ILE A 49 0.20 -2.45 26.94
CA ILE A 49 0.58 -1.16 26.34
C ILE A 49 0.72 -0.02 27.36
N SER A 50 0.07 -0.11 28.54
CA SER A 50 0.21 0.90 29.57
C SER A 50 1.52 0.75 30.36
N SER A 51 1.97 -0.49 30.54
CA SER A 51 3.24 -0.84 31.19
C SER A 51 4.44 -0.83 30.27
N GLY A 52 4.21 -0.71 28.94
CA GLY A 52 5.26 -0.67 27.94
C GLY A 52 6.23 0.50 28.10
N THR A 53 7.34 0.41 27.41
CA THR A 53 8.40 1.45 27.40
C THR A 53 8.06 2.53 26.37
N PRO A 54 8.30 3.83 26.61
CA PRO A 54 8.08 4.88 25.61
C PRO A 54 8.82 4.61 24.30
N PHE A 55 8.21 4.99 23.16
CA PHE A 55 8.74 4.73 21.82
C PHE A 55 10.22 5.11 21.66
N SER A 56 10.59 6.35 22.03
CA SER A 56 11.96 6.85 21.87
C SER A 56 12.98 6.04 22.67
N GLN A 57 12.60 5.59 23.86
CA GLN A 57 13.47 4.77 24.71
C GLN A 57 13.59 3.34 24.15
N THR A 58 12.48 2.75 23.71
CA THR A 58 12.49 1.42 23.06
C THR A 58 13.36 1.44 21.81
N MET A 59 13.24 2.49 20.96
CA MET A 59 14.06 2.62 19.76
C MET A 59 15.54 2.86 20.05
N ALA A 60 15.90 3.52 21.15
CA ALA A 60 17.27 3.64 21.57
C ALA A 60 17.88 2.27 21.98
N LEU A 61 17.10 1.45 22.70
CA LEU A 61 17.49 0.08 23.06
C LEU A 61 17.58 -0.81 21.83
N PHE A 62 16.59 -0.73 20.93
CA PHE A 62 16.58 -1.47 19.69
C PHE A 62 17.76 -1.12 18.79
N ARG A 63 18.08 0.18 18.65
CA ARG A 63 19.26 0.63 17.92
C ARG A 63 20.55 0.03 18.50
N LYS A 64 20.72 0.08 19.82
CA LYS A 64 21.89 -0.53 20.49
C LYS A 64 21.98 -2.02 20.16
N TRP A 65 20.87 -2.74 20.26
CA TRP A 65 20.78 -4.16 19.94
C TRP A 65 21.07 -4.44 18.44
N CYS A 66 20.54 -3.65 17.50
CA CYS A 66 20.79 -3.82 16.06
C CYS A 66 22.27 -3.59 15.71
N CYS A 67 22.88 -2.51 16.21
CA CYS A 67 24.20 -2.04 15.78
C CYS A 67 25.38 -2.65 16.57
N ASP A 68 25.10 -3.59 17.47
CA ASP A 68 26.13 -4.25 18.31
C ASP A 68 26.95 -5.30 17.54
N GLY A 69 27.23 -5.09 16.30
CA GLY A 69 27.97 -6.04 15.46
C GLY A 69 28.40 -5.47 14.12
N GLY A 70 28.22 -4.18 13.91
CA GLY A 70 28.59 -3.51 12.66
C GLY A 70 27.42 -3.20 11.75
N GLU A 71 27.63 -3.26 10.44
CA GLU A 71 26.63 -2.94 9.44
C GLU A 71 25.47 -3.94 9.45
N THR A 72 24.24 -3.42 9.47
CA THR A 72 23.03 -4.22 9.63
C THR A 72 22.14 -4.10 8.40
N THR A 73 21.64 -5.23 7.91
CA THR A 73 20.59 -5.29 6.91
C THR A 73 19.28 -5.69 7.56
N VAL A 74 18.27 -4.82 7.49
CA VAL A 74 16.95 -5.08 8.05
C VAL A 74 16.04 -5.67 6.97
N LEU A 75 15.36 -6.76 7.31
CA LEU A 75 14.37 -7.41 6.47
C LEU A 75 13.00 -7.28 7.12
N THR A 76 11.96 -6.92 6.33
CA THR A 76 10.57 -6.94 6.78
C THR A 76 9.66 -7.62 5.76
N TRP A 77 8.51 -8.13 6.22
CA TRP A 77 7.50 -8.68 5.33
C TRP A 77 6.66 -7.56 4.71
N GLY A 78 7.18 -6.95 3.65
CA GLY A 78 6.57 -5.78 2.98
C GLY A 78 7.15 -4.45 3.45
N ASP A 79 6.62 -3.35 2.93
CA ASP A 79 7.11 -1.99 3.22
C ASP A 79 6.33 -1.31 4.38
N THR A 80 5.30 -1.97 4.93
CA THR A 80 4.38 -1.35 5.91
C THR A 80 5.09 -1.00 7.20
N ASP A 81 5.89 -1.92 7.75
CA ASP A 81 6.58 -1.73 9.02
C ASP A 81 7.56 -0.56 8.97
N ILE A 82 8.32 -0.47 7.87
CA ILE A 82 9.25 0.66 7.67
C ILE A 82 8.50 1.99 7.56
N ARG A 83 7.35 2.04 6.86
CA ARG A 83 6.54 3.26 6.75
C ARG A 83 5.99 3.69 8.09
N VAL A 84 5.44 2.75 8.87
CA VAL A 84 4.89 3.02 10.20
C VAL A 84 6.00 3.45 11.14
N LEU A 85 7.17 2.82 11.07
CA LEU A 85 8.33 3.19 11.89
C LEU A 85 8.82 4.62 11.58
N ILE A 86 8.93 5.01 10.31
CA ILE A 86 9.26 6.39 9.91
C ILE A 86 8.22 7.39 10.43
N GLU A 87 6.91 7.08 10.36
CA GLU A 87 5.84 7.94 10.87
C GLU A 87 5.95 8.12 12.39
N ASN A 88 6.28 7.06 13.14
CA ASN A 88 6.49 7.12 14.59
C ASN A 88 7.76 7.91 14.94
N PHE A 89 8.88 7.70 14.26
CA PHE A 89 10.09 8.52 14.42
C PHE A 89 9.82 10.00 14.17
N ARG A 90 9.05 10.32 13.12
CA ARG A 90 8.70 11.71 12.82
C ARG A 90 7.85 12.32 13.93
N TYR A 91 6.92 11.57 14.49
CA TYR A 91 6.04 12.09 15.53
C TYR A 91 6.74 12.23 16.89
N PHE A 92 7.43 11.19 17.35
CA PHE A 92 8.00 11.15 18.70
C PHE A 92 9.41 11.75 18.80
N ASN A 93 10.17 11.76 17.69
CA ASN A 93 11.56 12.17 17.68
C ASN A 93 11.85 13.36 16.73
N GLY A 94 10.88 13.79 15.91
CA GLY A 94 11.04 14.88 14.95
C GLY A 94 11.95 14.56 13.75
N ILE A 95 12.27 13.28 13.50
CA ILE A 95 13.14 12.84 12.39
C ILE A 95 12.36 12.02 11.37
N THR A 96 12.76 12.09 10.09
CA THR A 96 12.08 11.44 8.97
C THR A 96 12.84 10.25 8.39
N PHE A 97 13.80 9.76 9.13
CA PHE A 97 14.62 8.58 8.79
C PHE A 97 14.75 7.67 10.01
N ILE A 98 15.20 6.45 9.80
CA ILE A 98 15.43 5.46 10.87
C ILE A 98 16.93 5.41 11.12
N PRO A 99 17.43 5.83 12.33
CA PRO A 99 18.85 6.05 12.57
C PRO A 99 19.77 4.82 12.56
N PHE A 100 19.20 3.62 12.46
CA PHE A 100 19.92 2.35 12.46
C PHE A 100 19.64 1.53 11.17
N LEU A 101 19.04 2.14 10.17
CA LEU A 101 18.67 1.46 8.94
C LEU A 101 19.61 1.87 7.82
N ASP A 102 20.69 1.10 7.63
CA ASP A 102 21.66 1.31 6.55
C ASP A 102 21.24 0.59 5.27
N ASN A 103 20.86 -0.68 5.39
CA ASN A 103 20.39 -1.50 4.29
C ASN A 103 19.02 -2.13 4.61
N TYR A 104 18.19 -2.24 3.59
CA TYR A 104 16.84 -2.76 3.68
C TYR A 104 16.51 -3.76 2.60
N ILE A 105 15.76 -4.81 2.97
CA ILE A 105 15.20 -5.77 2.04
C ILE A 105 13.71 -5.95 2.31
N ASN A 106 12.89 -5.71 1.30
CA ASN A 106 11.49 -6.14 1.32
C ASN A 106 11.42 -7.63 1.02
N LEU A 107 11.32 -8.45 2.07
CA LEU A 107 11.36 -9.90 1.94
C LEU A 107 10.12 -10.46 1.23
N GLN A 108 8.97 -9.81 1.31
CA GLN A 108 7.78 -10.19 0.56
C GLN A 108 8.05 -10.16 -0.96
N LYS A 109 8.64 -9.07 -1.47
CA LYS A 109 8.99 -8.95 -2.90
C LYS A 109 10.06 -9.97 -3.31
N TYR A 110 11.05 -10.20 -2.45
CA TYR A 110 12.07 -11.21 -2.65
C TYR A 110 11.43 -12.61 -2.74
N ALA A 111 10.59 -12.98 -1.79
CA ALA A 111 9.90 -14.26 -1.75
C ALA A 111 8.96 -14.46 -2.96
N GLN A 112 8.22 -13.42 -3.35
CA GLN A 112 7.37 -13.45 -4.56
C GLN A 112 8.20 -13.77 -5.81
N ALA A 113 9.35 -13.12 -5.98
CA ALA A 113 10.23 -13.38 -7.12
C ALA A 113 10.84 -14.79 -7.06
N PHE A 114 11.25 -15.27 -5.89
CA PHE A 114 11.74 -16.64 -5.70
C PHE A 114 10.68 -17.69 -6.08
N MET A 115 9.43 -17.46 -5.70
CA MET A 115 8.30 -18.36 -5.97
C MET A 115 7.64 -18.13 -7.35
N ASN A 116 8.17 -17.22 -8.19
CA ASN A 116 7.57 -16.82 -9.47
C ASN A 116 6.11 -16.34 -9.35
N ILE A 117 5.79 -15.64 -8.25
CA ILE A 117 4.48 -15.02 -8.03
C ILE A 117 4.47 -13.63 -8.67
N SER A 118 3.37 -13.28 -9.34
CA SER A 118 3.20 -11.95 -9.95
C SER A 118 3.38 -10.83 -8.91
N LYS A 119 4.06 -9.74 -9.29
CA LYS A 119 4.21 -8.54 -8.43
C LYS A 119 2.86 -7.88 -8.08
N ALA A 120 1.80 -8.17 -8.82
CA ALA A 120 0.46 -7.67 -8.55
C ALA A 120 -0.25 -8.44 -7.42
N ASP A 121 0.16 -9.70 -7.20
CA ASP A 121 -0.48 -10.61 -6.26
C ASP A 121 0.34 -10.63 -4.96
N GLN A 122 -0.01 -9.72 -4.04
CA GLN A 122 0.65 -9.69 -2.73
C GLN A 122 0.31 -10.96 -1.94
N ILE A 123 1.36 -11.69 -1.51
CA ILE A 123 1.21 -12.88 -0.67
C ILE A 123 1.41 -12.51 0.82
N GLY A 124 0.53 -12.99 1.70
CA GLY A 124 0.70 -12.88 3.16
C GLY A 124 1.81 -13.79 3.68
N LEU A 125 2.33 -13.52 4.87
CA LEU A 125 3.41 -14.29 5.49
C LEU A 125 3.02 -15.76 5.68
N SER A 126 1.86 -16.04 6.29
CA SER A 126 1.34 -17.39 6.49
C SER A 126 1.15 -18.17 5.19
N ALA A 127 0.55 -17.52 4.17
CA ALA A 127 0.36 -18.14 2.86
C ALA A 127 1.68 -18.44 2.14
N ALA A 128 2.72 -17.64 2.37
CA ALA A 128 4.06 -17.91 1.85
C ALA A 128 4.73 -19.06 2.58
N ALA A 129 4.59 -19.13 3.90
CA ALA A 129 5.10 -20.24 4.72
C ALA A 129 4.45 -21.57 4.31
N GLU A 130 3.12 -21.60 4.19
CA GLU A 130 2.36 -22.77 3.72
C GLU A 130 2.85 -23.25 2.35
N LYS A 131 2.96 -22.31 1.39
CA LYS A 131 3.43 -22.62 0.02
C LYS A 131 4.86 -23.19 -0.03
N LEU A 132 5.69 -22.81 0.95
CA LEU A 132 7.06 -23.30 1.08
C LEU A 132 7.18 -24.55 1.98
N GLY A 133 6.07 -25.04 2.54
CA GLY A 133 6.05 -26.20 3.44
C GLY A 133 6.79 -25.92 4.76
N ILE A 134 6.66 -24.69 5.28
CA ILE A 134 7.21 -24.30 6.59
C ILE A 134 6.06 -24.44 7.60
N PRO A 135 6.19 -25.31 8.63
CA PRO A 135 5.20 -25.40 9.69
C PRO A 135 5.20 -24.10 10.52
N PHE A 136 4.03 -23.63 10.90
CA PHE A 136 3.89 -22.41 11.69
C PHE A 136 2.80 -22.49 12.77
N ASP A 137 2.34 -23.70 13.08
CA ASP A 137 1.31 -23.93 14.12
C ASP A 137 1.79 -23.55 15.53
N ASP A 138 3.11 -23.56 15.76
CA ASP A 138 3.73 -23.19 17.03
C ASP A 138 3.87 -21.67 17.21
N TYR A 139 3.59 -20.87 16.17
CA TYR A 139 3.70 -19.40 16.23
C TYR A 139 2.38 -18.75 16.57
N SER A 140 2.39 -17.84 17.54
CA SER A 140 1.27 -16.95 17.83
C SER A 140 1.23 -15.82 16.77
N LEU A 141 0.71 -16.13 15.59
CA LEU A 141 0.63 -15.15 14.51
C LEU A 141 0.02 -13.82 14.98
N HIS A 142 0.51 -12.73 14.40
CA HIS A 142 0.21 -11.34 14.79
C HIS A 142 0.88 -10.86 16.07
N ARG A 143 1.85 -11.60 16.59
CA ARG A 143 2.80 -11.13 17.59
C ARG A 143 4.12 -10.79 16.88
N ALA A 144 4.68 -9.61 17.18
CA ALA A 144 5.81 -9.08 16.42
C ALA A 144 7.05 -9.99 16.45
N LEU A 145 7.33 -10.68 17.55
CA LEU A 145 8.44 -11.62 17.63
C LEU A 145 8.15 -12.91 16.85
N ASP A 146 6.95 -13.48 17.00
CA ASP A 146 6.59 -14.74 16.32
C ASP A 146 6.54 -14.55 14.80
N ASP A 147 5.98 -13.44 14.32
CA ASP A 147 6.01 -13.10 12.89
C ASP A 147 7.46 -12.91 12.38
N SER A 148 8.36 -12.37 13.22
CA SER A 148 9.78 -12.22 12.88
C SER A 148 10.50 -13.57 12.85
N LEU A 149 10.19 -14.50 13.76
CA LEU A 149 10.73 -15.87 13.76
C LEU A 149 10.30 -16.64 12.51
N LEU A 150 9.00 -16.61 12.19
CA LEU A 150 8.47 -17.22 10.96
C LEU A 150 9.09 -16.59 9.70
N THR A 151 9.29 -15.27 9.71
CA THR A 151 9.96 -14.54 8.62
C THR A 151 11.42 -15.00 8.46
N ALA A 152 12.13 -15.25 9.58
CA ALA A 152 13.50 -15.78 9.56
C ALA A 152 13.58 -17.20 9.01
N ASP A 153 12.64 -18.08 9.38
CA ASP A 153 12.58 -19.45 8.85
C ASP A 153 12.27 -19.46 7.36
N LEU A 154 11.35 -18.61 6.93
CA LEU A 154 11.07 -18.43 5.52
C LEU A 154 12.30 -17.91 4.77
N PHE A 155 13.01 -16.92 5.32
CA PHE A 155 14.22 -16.40 4.71
C PHE A 155 15.31 -17.46 4.56
N ARG A 156 15.56 -18.30 5.59
CA ARG A 156 16.50 -19.43 5.50
C ARG A 156 16.15 -20.38 4.35
N LYS A 157 14.86 -20.69 4.18
CA LYS A 157 14.38 -21.61 3.15
C LYS A 157 14.61 -21.13 1.73
N ILE A 158 14.50 -19.81 1.51
CA ILE A 158 14.59 -19.22 0.17
C ILE A 158 15.88 -18.45 -0.07
N TYR A 159 16.86 -18.55 0.83
CA TYR A 159 18.10 -17.79 0.75
C TYR A 159 18.88 -18.08 -0.54
N ASN A 160 19.25 -17.02 -1.24
CA ASN A 160 20.15 -17.05 -2.39
C ASN A 160 20.99 -15.77 -2.38
N ALA A 161 22.30 -15.89 -2.22
CA ALA A 161 23.20 -14.75 -2.05
C ALA A 161 23.17 -13.75 -3.24
N LYS A 162 23.14 -14.26 -4.49
CA LYS A 162 23.09 -13.40 -5.69
C LYS A 162 21.77 -12.66 -5.79
N MET A 163 20.68 -13.34 -5.50
CA MET A 163 19.35 -12.73 -5.51
C MET A 163 19.24 -11.71 -4.38
N LEU A 164 19.73 -12.03 -3.18
CA LEU A 164 19.67 -11.13 -2.03
C LEU A 164 20.35 -9.81 -2.33
N GLN A 165 21.54 -9.84 -2.92
CA GLN A 165 22.29 -8.64 -3.32
C GLN A 165 21.47 -7.73 -4.25
N SER A 166 20.70 -8.30 -5.19
CA SER A 166 19.86 -7.51 -6.11
C SER A 166 18.60 -6.91 -5.46
N TYR A 167 18.21 -7.40 -4.29
CA TYR A 167 17.08 -6.89 -3.51
C TYR A 167 17.50 -6.00 -2.33
N THR A 168 18.80 -5.93 -2.04
CA THR A 168 19.32 -5.03 -1.00
C THR A 168 19.27 -3.58 -1.47
N ILE A 169 18.67 -2.73 -0.69
CA ILE A 169 18.50 -1.31 -0.97
C ILE A 169 19.25 -0.52 0.10
N VAL A 170 20.13 0.38 -0.32
CA VAL A 170 20.78 1.35 0.57
C VAL A 170 19.75 2.39 1.00
N CYS A 171 19.64 2.64 2.31
CA CYS A 171 18.64 3.53 2.90
C CYS A 171 19.13 4.99 2.96
N ASP A 172 19.36 5.55 1.79
CA ASP A 172 19.73 6.95 1.58
C ASP A 172 18.52 7.90 1.50
N ASN A 173 18.77 9.17 1.22
CA ASN A 173 17.72 10.18 1.05
C ASN A 173 16.72 9.83 -0.07
N ALA A 174 17.16 9.18 -1.13
CA ALA A 174 16.30 8.76 -2.24
C ALA A 174 15.36 7.63 -1.78
N PHE A 175 15.85 6.67 -1.00
CA PHE A 175 15.02 5.64 -0.37
C PHE A 175 13.92 6.25 0.50
N TYR A 176 14.28 7.17 1.43
CA TYR A 176 13.29 7.80 2.31
C TYR A 176 12.28 8.64 1.54
N SER A 177 12.72 9.38 0.54
CA SER A 177 11.83 10.14 -0.35
C SER A 177 10.84 9.24 -1.08
N LYS A 178 11.32 8.09 -1.58
CA LYS A 178 10.49 7.12 -2.31
C LYS A 178 9.51 6.39 -1.39
N ILE A 179 9.97 5.88 -0.24
CA ILE A 179 9.12 5.08 0.65
C ILE A 179 8.05 5.91 1.34
N THR A 180 8.30 7.21 1.59
CA THR A 180 7.33 8.13 2.20
C THR A 180 6.45 8.86 1.19
N PHE A 181 6.73 8.73 -0.11
CA PHE A 181 5.92 9.37 -1.15
C PHE A 181 4.47 8.87 -1.11
N LYS A 182 3.53 9.81 -1.03
CA LYS A 182 2.10 9.50 -1.05
C LYS A 182 1.56 9.67 -2.48
N PRO A 183 1.23 8.57 -3.17
CA PRO A 183 0.68 8.67 -4.51
C PRO A 183 -0.59 9.51 -4.54
N LYS A 184 -0.68 10.44 -5.50
CA LYS A 184 -1.83 11.32 -5.66
C LYS A 184 -2.44 11.23 -7.06
N ILE A 185 -3.73 11.47 -7.15
CA ILE A 185 -4.43 11.52 -8.43
C ILE A 185 -4.37 12.95 -8.94
N ILE A 186 -3.96 13.12 -10.20
CA ILE A 186 -3.87 14.40 -10.86
C ILE A 186 -5.27 14.79 -11.32
N THR A 187 -5.76 15.94 -10.84
CA THR A 187 -7.08 16.47 -11.18
C THR A 187 -7.02 17.79 -11.94
N ASP A 188 -5.86 18.40 -12.08
CA ASP A 188 -5.69 19.57 -12.94
C ASP A 188 -5.30 19.11 -14.35
N ILE A 189 -6.15 19.40 -15.34
CA ILE A 189 -5.93 19.04 -16.74
C ILE A 189 -4.74 19.78 -17.37
N ASN A 190 -4.32 20.90 -16.78
CA ASN A 190 -3.18 21.69 -17.24
C ASN A 190 -1.86 21.28 -16.58
N SER A 191 -1.90 20.29 -15.68
CA SER A 191 -0.70 19.78 -15.02
C SER A 191 0.34 19.33 -16.08
N PRO A 192 1.62 19.74 -15.96
CA PRO A 192 2.69 19.30 -16.84
C PRO A 192 2.96 17.80 -16.77
N LEU A 193 2.45 17.13 -15.75
CA LEU A 193 2.56 15.68 -15.55
C LEU A 193 1.57 14.88 -16.39
N ILE A 194 0.60 15.54 -17.06
CA ILE A 194 -0.37 14.87 -17.93
C ILE A 194 0.17 14.75 -19.35
N ASP A 195 0.37 13.51 -19.79
CA ASP A 195 0.58 13.21 -21.18
C ASP A 195 -0.74 13.34 -21.97
N LYS A 196 -0.94 14.49 -22.61
CA LYS A 196 -2.14 14.77 -23.44
C LYS A 196 -2.29 13.83 -24.63
N THR A 197 -1.22 13.17 -25.08
CA THR A 197 -1.32 12.19 -26.18
C THR A 197 -2.12 10.97 -25.79
N LYS A 198 -2.18 10.64 -24.50
CA LYS A 198 -2.98 9.54 -23.93
C LYS A 198 -4.47 9.89 -23.75
N MET A 199 -4.84 11.17 -23.90
CA MET A 199 -6.21 11.64 -23.81
C MET A 199 -6.99 11.51 -25.15
N ARG A 200 -6.59 10.56 -25.97
CA ARG A 200 -7.22 10.22 -27.25
C ARG A 200 -8.06 8.97 -27.09
N CYS A 201 -9.25 8.97 -27.72
CA CYS A 201 -10.16 7.82 -27.71
C CYS A 201 -10.08 7.10 -29.05
N VAL A 202 -10.04 5.77 -28.97
CA VAL A 202 -10.17 4.87 -30.12
C VAL A 202 -11.51 4.14 -29.97
N CYS A 203 -12.22 3.95 -31.07
CA CYS A 203 -13.52 3.27 -31.06
C CYS A 203 -13.38 1.80 -30.67
N ASP A 204 -14.14 1.37 -29.67
CA ASP A 204 -14.17 0.00 -29.15
C ASP A 204 -14.79 -1.02 -30.12
N VAL A 205 -15.42 -0.55 -31.21
CA VAL A 205 -16.08 -1.40 -32.21
C VAL A 205 -15.26 -1.50 -33.50
N CYS A 206 -14.80 -0.37 -34.05
CA CYS A 206 -14.13 -0.36 -35.34
C CYS A 206 -12.66 0.02 -35.31
N GLY A 207 -12.10 0.28 -34.15
CA GLY A 207 -10.67 0.61 -33.98
C GLY A 207 -10.25 1.98 -34.49
N MET A 208 -11.17 2.79 -35.05
CA MET A 208 -10.82 4.09 -35.62
C MET A 208 -10.71 5.18 -34.54
N PRO A 209 -9.84 6.19 -34.72
CA PRO A 209 -9.76 7.34 -33.85
C PRO A 209 -11.09 8.08 -33.75
N CYS A 210 -11.46 8.50 -32.53
CA CYS A 210 -12.70 9.24 -32.29
C CYS A 210 -12.39 10.71 -32.06
N GLU A 211 -13.35 11.57 -32.49
CA GLU A 211 -13.30 13.02 -32.25
C GLU A 211 -13.99 13.38 -30.94
N ARG A 212 -13.37 14.25 -30.14
CA ARG A 212 -13.97 14.70 -28.88
C ARG A 212 -15.11 15.71 -29.19
N VAL A 213 -16.31 15.43 -28.66
CA VAL A 213 -17.51 16.26 -28.86
C VAL A 213 -18.02 16.93 -27.60
N SER A 214 -17.36 16.74 -26.45
CA SER A 214 -17.65 17.46 -25.21
C SER A 214 -16.38 17.93 -24.53
N ASP A 215 -16.50 18.92 -23.63
CA ASP A 215 -15.38 19.32 -22.77
C ASP A 215 -15.03 18.23 -21.78
N TRP A 216 -13.77 18.24 -21.34
CA TRP A 216 -13.32 17.41 -20.25
C TRP A 216 -13.95 17.84 -18.94
N ARG A 217 -14.52 16.90 -18.20
CA ARG A 217 -15.07 17.09 -16.87
C ARG A 217 -14.37 16.16 -15.90
N ILE A 218 -14.18 16.63 -14.66
CA ILE A 218 -13.62 15.80 -13.58
C ILE A 218 -14.78 15.17 -12.82
N LEU A 219 -14.79 13.84 -12.75
CA LEU A 219 -15.76 13.08 -11.97
C LEU A 219 -15.07 11.88 -11.34
N ASN A 220 -15.24 11.70 -10.01
CA ASN A 220 -14.60 10.64 -9.24
C ASN A 220 -13.07 10.59 -9.47
N LYS A 221 -12.43 11.76 -9.43
CA LYS A 221 -10.97 11.91 -9.64
C LYS A 221 -10.47 11.33 -10.97
N ALA A 222 -11.28 11.42 -12.02
CA ALA A 222 -10.93 11.01 -13.39
C ALA A 222 -11.44 12.05 -14.37
N PHE A 223 -10.72 12.25 -15.45
CA PHE A 223 -11.16 13.07 -16.59
C PHE A 223 -12.12 12.27 -17.45
N ARG A 224 -13.23 12.87 -17.81
CA ARG A 224 -14.28 12.27 -18.68
C ARG A 224 -14.66 13.23 -19.78
N ALA A 225 -14.80 12.71 -20.99
CA ALA A 225 -15.36 13.41 -22.12
C ALA A 225 -16.14 12.45 -23.03
N VAL A 226 -17.01 13.01 -23.86
CA VAL A 226 -17.73 12.25 -24.91
C VAL A 226 -16.99 12.42 -26.21
N PHE A 227 -16.85 11.30 -26.90
CA PHE A 227 -16.22 11.19 -28.22
C PHE A 227 -17.22 10.60 -29.19
N ASN A 228 -17.09 10.98 -30.48
CA ASN A 228 -17.86 10.44 -31.59
C ASN A 228 -16.92 9.75 -32.58
N CYS A 229 -17.24 8.53 -32.97
CA CYS A 229 -16.54 7.84 -34.04
C CYS A 229 -17.13 8.24 -35.39
N LYS A 230 -16.37 8.93 -36.23
CA LYS A 230 -16.81 9.34 -37.56
C LYS A 230 -17.09 8.16 -38.52
N ASN A 231 -16.46 7.02 -38.26
CA ASN A 231 -16.61 5.85 -39.13
C ASN A 231 -17.91 5.08 -38.89
N CYS A 232 -18.28 4.85 -37.62
CA CYS A 232 -19.47 4.07 -37.26
C CYS A 232 -20.56 4.86 -36.52
N GLY A 233 -20.37 6.19 -36.32
CA GLY A 233 -21.33 7.07 -35.64
C GLY A 233 -21.47 6.85 -34.13
N ARG A 234 -20.69 5.92 -33.54
CA ARG A 234 -20.80 5.55 -32.14
C ARG A 234 -20.36 6.68 -31.22
N LYS A 235 -21.21 7.06 -30.27
CA LYS A 235 -20.87 7.95 -29.19
C LYS A 235 -20.31 7.15 -28.02
N ILE A 236 -19.15 7.56 -27.49
CA ILE A 236 -18.38 6.85 -26.47
C ILE A 236 -18.05 7.82 -25.36
N ARG A 237 -18.30 7.43 -24.11
CA ARG A 237 -17.76 8.11 -22.93
C ARG A 237 -16.38 7.54 -22.66
N PHE A 238 -15.36 8.35 -22.83
CA PHE A 238 -13.99 8.02 -22.48
C PHE A 238 -13.65 8.57 -21.09
N THR A 239 -13.08 7.74 -20.25
CA THR A 239 -12.63 8.08 -18.91
C THR A 239 -11.15 7.78 -18.81
N ILE A 240 -10.35 8.75 -18.29
CA ILE A 240 -8.91 8.56 -18.07
C ILE A 240 -8.52 9.14 -16.72
N ARG A 241 -7.64 8.41 -16.01
CA ARG A 241 -7.10 8.80 -14.71
C ARG A 241 -5.59 8.73 -14.76
N PHE A 242 -4.94 9.77 -14.23
CA PHE A 242 -3.51 9.86 -14.04
C PHE A 242 -3.22 9.78 -12.54
N LYS A 243 -2.36 8.86 -12.13
CA LYS A 243 -1.92 8.71 -10.75
C LYS A 243 -0.41 8.84 -10.68
N GLU A 244 0.04 9.88 -9.97
CA GLU A 244 1.45 10.15 -9.74
C GLU A 244 2.00 9.25 -8.65
N TYR A 245 3.10 8.58 -8.93
CA TYR A 245 3.97 7.89 -7.99
C TYR A 245 5.33 8.61 -7.96
N TYR A 246 6.20 8.22 -7.08
CA TYR A 246 7.52 8.85 -6.91
C TYR A 246 8.33 8.88 -8.23
N ASP A 247 8.29 7.81 -8.99
CA ASP A 247 9.13 7.55 -10.15
C ASP A 247 8.36 7.37 -11.48
N ARG A 248 7.02 7.49 -11.47
CA ARG A 248 6.19 7.29 -12.66
C ARG A 248 4.79 7.87 -12.52
N ILE A 249 4.13 7.98 -13.67
CA ILE A 249 2.69 8.27 -13.76
C ILE A 249 1.98 7.02 -14.27
N ASP A 250 1.12 6.43 -13.46
CA ASP A 250 0.22 5.37 -13.91
C ASP A 250 -1.01 5.98 -14.60
N ILE A 251 -1.34 5.43 -15.76
CA ILE A 251 -2.48 5.87 -16.57
C ILE A 251 -3.47 4.71 -16.69
N LYS A 252 -4.73 4.97 -16.30
CA LYS A 252 -5.83 4.01 -16.50
C LYS A 252 -6.91 4.68 -17.30
N SER A 253 -7.34 4.05 -18.39
CA SER A 253 -8.44 4.54 -19.23
C SER A 253 -9.49 3.47 -19.45
N SER A 254 -10.70 3.89 -19.72
CA SER A 254 -11.83 3.02 -20.08
C SER A 254 -12.80 3.75 -21.02
N THR A 255 -13.46 2.96 -21.85
CA THR A 255 -14.51 3.40 -22.76
C THR A 255 -15.82 2.71 -22.40
N VAL A 256 -16.91 3.44 -22.46
CA VAL A 256 -18.26 2.88 -22.36
C VAL A 256 -19.18 3.57 -23.37
N PRO A 257 -20.23 2.89 -23.91
CA PRO A 257 -21.22 3.54 -24.74
C PRO A 257 -21.82 4.76 -24.05
N PHE A 258 -21.97 5.86 -24.79
CA PHE A 258 -22.65 7.04 -24.27
C PHE A 258 -24.12 6.97 -24.67
N ILE A 259 -24.99 6.85 -23.66
CA ILE A 259 -26.45 6.87 -23.82
C ILE A 259 -26.92 8.25 -23.40
N GLU A 260 -27.53 9.00 -24.33
CA GLU A 260 -28.21 10.26 -23.99
C GLU A 260 -29.41 9.93 -23.10
N LYS A 261 -29.49 10.56 -21.94
CA LYS A 261 -30.73 10.52 -21.16
C LYS A 261 -31.80 11.24 -21.98
N LYS A 262 -32.82 10.53 -22.45
CA LYS A 262 -34.02 11.19 -22.94
C LYS A 262 -34.61 11.98 -21.80
N GLU A 263 -34.82 13.28 -21.99
CA GLU A 263 -35.64 14.07 -21.08
C GLU A 263 -37.01 13.40 -21.02
N ILE A 264 -37.38 12.92 -19.85
CA ILE A 264 -38.76 12.52 -19.59
C ILE A 264 -39.52 13.85 -19.51
N THR A 265 -40.14 14.23 -20.62
CA THR A 265 -41.14 15.28 -20.59
C THR A 265 -42.25 14.83 -19.66
N ALA A 266 -42.39 15.55 -18.53
CA ALA A 266 -43.49 15.31 -17.62
C ALA A 266 -44.79 15.46 -18.39
N VAL A 267 -45.57 14.40 -18.46
CA VAL A 267 -46.93 14.44 -18.97
C VAL A 267 -47.69 15.35 -18.00
N PRO A 268 -48.36 16.44 -18.49
CA PRO A 268 -49.14 17.27 -17.59
C PRO A 268 -50.27 16.42 -16.99
N TYR A 269 -50.34 16.46 -15.67
CA TYR A 269 -51.42 15.88 -14.89
C TYR A 269 -52.71 16.64 -15.25
N VAL A 270 -53.67 15.97 -15.92
CA VAL A 270 -54.99 16.50 -16.19
C VAL A 270 -55.84 16.27 -14.94
N ASP A 271 -56.13 17.32 -14.20
CA ASP A 271 -57.06 17.29 -13.09
C ASP A 271 -58.44 16.86 -13.65
N GLY A 272 -58.88 15.66 -13.27
CA GLY A 272 -60.21 15.19 -13.52
C GLY A 272 -61.20 15.95 -12.63
N GLU A 273 -62.06 16.72 -13.26
CA GLU A 273 -63.24 17.41 -12.65
C GLU A 273 -64.07 16.39 -11.87
N ASN A 274 -64.21 16.56 -10.59
CA ASN A 274 -65.27 15.96 -9.78
C ASN A 274 -66.62 16.58 -10.21
N LYS A 275 -67.42 15.83 -10.95
CA LYS A 275 -68.86 16.05 -10.99
C LYS A 275 -69.50 15.39 -9.79
N SER A 276 -69.97 16.24 -8.89
CA SER A 276 -70.99 15.94 -7.92
C SER A 276 -72.33 15.90 -8.63
N GLU A 277 -73.06 14.79 -8.57
CA GLU A 277 -74.53 14.71 -8.75
C GLU A 277 -75.11 13.76 -7.69
N GLU A 278 -76.00 14.35 -6.89
CA GLU A 278 -77.18 13.90 -6.13
C GLU A 278 -77.05 12.69 -5.18
#